data_d3f52d6072727744583fba822ec7cd81
#
_entry.id   d3f52d6072727744583fba822ec7cd81
#
_cell.length_a   1.000
_cell.length_b   1.000
_cell.length_c   1.000
_cell.angle_alpha   90.00
_cell.angle_beta   90.00
_cell.angle_gamma   90.00
#
_symmetry.space_group_name_H-M   'P 1'
#
loop_
_entity.id
_entity.type
_entity.pdbx_description
1 polymer ?
#
loop_
_entity_poly.entity_id
_entity_poly.type
_entity_poly.pdbx_seq_one_letter_code
_entity_poly.pdbx_strand_id
1 'polypeptide(L)' 'MTARDLIVQADRIRQDMELSQAEWGRQAGLDECGKAVGRTYFRGNCKLSTMIMLLRPLGYELKIEKVMDLEDMP' A
#
# COMPACT_ATOMS: atom_id res chain seq x y z
N MET A 1 5.41 4.71 12.02
CA MET A 1 5.02 4.51 10.60
C MET A 1 3.76 5.29 10.30
N THR A 2 3.75 6.02 9.21
CA THR A 2 2.59 6.76 8.74
C THR A 2 1.95 6.04 7.55
N ALA A 3 0.73 6.46 7.17
CA ALA A 3 0.10 5.93 5.96
C ALA A 3 0.95 6.19 4.73
N ARG A 4 1.59 7.37 4.65
CA ARG A 4 2.49 7.70 3.55
C ARG A 4 3.69 6.75 3.49
N ASP A 5 4.28 6.41 4.63
CA ASP A 5 5.41 5.47 4.68
C ASP A 5 5.01 4.12 4.11
N LEU A 6 3.83 3.64 4.46
CA LEU A 6 3.32 2.36 3.97
C LEU A 6 3.10 2.41 2.44
N ILE A 7 2.52 3.50 1.95
CA ILE A 7 2.29 3.70 0.51
C ILE A 7 3.62 3.74 -0.25
N VAL A 8 4.61 4.44 0.30
CA VAL A 8 5.95 4.53 -0.32
C VAL A 8 6.61 3.15 -0.36
N GLN A 9 6.50 2.37 0.71
CA GLN A 9 7.04 1.00 0.72
C GLN A 9 6.37 0.14 -0.34
N ALA A 10 5.03 0.20 -0.44
CA ALA A 10 4.30 -0.55 -1.45
C ALA A 10 4.72 -0.15 -2.86
N ASP A 11 4.91 1.15 -3.09
CA ASP A 11 5.34 1.65 -4.40
C ASP A 11 6.75 1.16 -4.76
N ARG A 12 7.65 1.08 -3.79
CA ARG A 12 9.00 0.52 -4.03
C ARG A 12 8.94 -0.94 -4.42
N ILE A 13 8.08 -1.72 -3.76
CA ILE A 13 7.88 -3.13 -4.10
C ILE A 13 7.36 -3.23 -5.53
N ARG A 14 6.39 -2.39 -5.89
CA ARG A 14 5.88 -2.33 -7.26
C ARG A 14 6.99 -2.07 -8.27
N GLN A 15 7.85 -1.09 -8.00
CA GLN A 15 8.96 -0.74 -8.89
C GLN A 15 9.94 -1.91 -9.04
N ASP A 16 10.25 -2.59 -7.94
CA ASP A 16 11.14 -3.76 -7.97
C ASP A 16 10.54 -4.90 -8.80
N MET A 17 9.21 -4.99 -8.87
CA MET A 17 8.51 -5.97 -9.69
C MET A 17 8.35 -5.51 -11.14
N GLU A 18 8.83 -4.31 -11.49
CA GLU A 18 8.70 -3.73 -12.82
C GLU A 18 7.23 -3.58 -13.24
N LEU A 19 6.36 -3.30 -12.29
CA LEU A 19 4.93 -3.18 -12.49
C LEU A 19 4.56 -1.70 -12.60
N SER A 20 3.87 -1.31 -13.69
CA SER A 20 3.42 0.08 -13.83
C SER A 20 2.30 0.40 -12.84
N GLN A 21 2.10 1.70 -12.55
CA GLN A 21 0.99 2.11 -11.69
C GLN A 21 -0.36 1.71 -12.28
N ALA A 22 -0.51 1.82 -13.60
CA ALA A 22 -1.76 1.44 -14.28
C ALA A 22 -2.03 -0.05 -14.12
N GLU A 23 -1.03 -0.89 -14.33
CA GLU A 23 -1.16 -2.33 -14.19
C GLU A 23 -1.40 -2.72 -12.73
N TRP A 24 -0.71 -2.07 -11.81
CA TRP A 24 -0.92 -2.28 -10.38
C TRP A 24 -2.37 -1.99 -9.98
N GLY A 25 -2.89 -0.83 -10.40
CA GLY A 25 -4.27 -0.46 -10.13
C GLY A 25 -5.27 -1.44 -10.72
N ARG A 26 -4.99 -1.91 -11.93
CA ARG A 26 -5.84 -2.90 -12.60
C ARG A 26 -5.84 -4.23 -11.85
N GLN A 27 -4.68 -4.74 -11.46
CA GLN A 27 -4.57 -5.99 -10.71
C GLN A 27 -5.20 -5.88 -9.32
N ALA A 28 -5.13 -4.70 -8.72
CA ALA A 28 -5.76 -4.44 -7.42
C ALA A 28 -7.28 -4.30 -7.52
N GLY A 29 -7.82 -4.17 -8.72
CA GLY A 29 -9.27 -4.00 -8.92
C GLY A 29 -9.75 -2.57 -8.68
N LEU A 30 -8.85 -1.57 -8.76
CA LEU A 30 -9.21 -0.18 -8.50
C LEU A 30 -9.68 0.54 -9.77
N ASP A 31 -8.82 0.65 -10.78
CA ASP A 31 -9.19 1.16 -12.08
C ASP A 31 -8.18 0.72 -13.13
N GLU A 32 -8.52 0.98 -14.40
CA GLU A 32 -7.71 0.52 -15.54
C GLU A 32 -6.64 1.51 -15.96
N CYS A 33 -6.69 2.75 -15.49
CA CYS A 33 -5.79 3.80 -15.96
C CYS A 33 -4.78 4.26 -14.91
N GLY A 34 -4.75 3.64 -13.73
CA GLY A 34 -3.79 3.96 -12.69
C GLY A 34 -4.03 5.26 -11.95
N LYS A 35 -5.13 5.95 -12.23
CA LYS A 35 -5.44 7.22 -11.56
C LYS A 35 -5.64 7.05 -10.07
N ALA A 36 -6.27 5.95 -9.66
CA ALA A 36 -6.51 5.68 -8.24
C ALA A 36 -5.19 5.50 -7.49
N VAL A 37 -4.24 4.78 -8.07
CA VAL A 37 -2.91 4.57 -7.49
C VAL A 37 -2.17 5.90 -7.38
N GLY A 38 -2.15 6.67 -8.46
CA GLY A 38 -1.49 7.98 -8.47
C GLY A 38 -2.06 8.93 -7.43
N ARG A 39 -3.39 8.98 -7.31
CA ARG A 39 -4.05 9.82 -6.30
C ARG A 39 -3.72 9.36 -4.89
N THR A 40 -3.71 8.06 -4.64
CA THR A 40 -3.36 7.50 -3.34
C THR A 40 -1.93 7.89 -2.96
N TYR A 41 -1.00 7.74 -3.88
CA TYR A 41 0.39 8.11 -3.65
C TYR A 41 0.53 9.60 -3.36
N PHE A 42 -0.11 10.43 -4.16
CA PHE A 42 -0.05 11.88 -4.02
C PHE A 42 -0.62 12.34 -2.68
N ARG A 43 -1.77 11.80 -2.28
CA ARG A 43 -2.40 12.14 -1.00
C ARG A 43 -1.61 11.64 0.19
N GLY A 44 -0.88 10.52 0.03
CA GLY A 44 -0.17 9.87 1.13
C GLY A 44 -1.11 9.25 2.14
N ASN A 45 -2.35 8.93 1.73
CA ASN A 45 -3.34 8.32 2.60
C ASN A 45 -4.39 7.62 1.76
N CYS A 46 -5.02 6.58 2.33
CA CYS A 46 -6.10 5.85 1.67
C CYS A 46 -6.90 5.09 2.71
N LYS A 47 -8.05 4.57 2.28
CA LYS A 47 -8.84 3.67 3.13
C LYS A 47 -8.06 2.38 3.35
N LEU A 48 -8.29 1.76 4.50
CA LEU A 48 -7.67 0.47 4.81
C LEU A 48 -8.00 -0.58 3.75
N SER A 49 -9.25 -0.61 3.28
CA SER A 49 -9.66 -1.53 2.22
C SER A 49 -8.87 -1.32 0.93
N THR A 50 -8.60 -0.07 0.57
CA THR A 50 -7.78 0.26 -0.61
C THR A 50 -6.36 -0.27 -0.44
N MET A 51 -5.76 -0.11 0.73
CA MET A 51 -4.42 -0.60 0.99
C MET A 51 -4.37 -2.13 0.88
N ILE A 52 -5.37 -2.82 1.42
CA ILE A 52 -5.46 -4.29 1.30
C ILE A 52 -5.50 -4.70 -0.17
N MET A 53 -6.30 -4.01 -0.98
CA MET A 53 -6.41 -4.29 -2.41
C MET A 53 -5.07 -4.04 -3.14
N LEU A 54 -4.35 -2.99 -2.77
CA LEU A 54 -3.06 -2.67 -3.38
C LEU A 54 -1.98 -3.67 -3.02
N LEU A 55 -2.00 -4.23 -1.84
CA LEU A 55 -0.97 -5.17 -1.40
C LEU A 55 -1.10 -6.56 -2.00
N ARG A 56 -2.32 -6.99 -2.34
CA ARG A 56 -2.55 -8.33 -2.90
C ARG A 56 -1.74 -8.62 -4.16
N PRO A 57 -1.74 -7.75 -5.18
CA PRO A 57 -0.95 -8.03 -6.39
C PRO A 57 0.55 -8.10 -6.13
N LEU A 58 1.00 -7.46 -5.06
CA LEU A 58 2.41 -7.45 -4.67
C LEU A 58 2.79 -8.70 -3.85
N GLY A 59 1.80 -9.50 -3.44
CA GLY A 59 2.04 -10.68 -2.63
C GLY A 59 2.16 -10.40 -1.14
N TYR A 60 1.64 -9.28 -0.69
CA TYR A 60 1.71 -8.86 0.72
C TYR A 60 0.32 -8.74 1.32
N GLU A 61 0.26 -8.74 2.64
CA GLU A 61 -0.98 -8.50 3.38
C GLU A 61 -0.69 -7.66 4.60
N LEU A 62 -1.74 -7.02 5.12
CA LEU A 62 -1.65 -6.28 6.37
C LEU A 62 -1.84 -7.23 7.54
N LYS A 63 -1.03 -7.04 8.58
CA LYS A 63 -1.12 -7.82 9.81
C LYS A 63 -1.08 -6.88 11.00
N ILE A 64 -1.72 -7.31 12.08
CA ILE A 64 -1.61 -6.64 13.37
C ILE A 64 -0.53 -7.38 14.15
N GLU A 65 0.53 -6.67 14.48
CA GLU A 65 1.64 -7.23 15.23
C GLU A 65 1.92 -6.35 16.45
N LYS A 66 2.28 -7.01 17.53
CA LYS A 66 2.70 -6.30 18.75
C LYS A 66 4.13 -5.80 18.52
N VAL A 67 4.29 -4.48 18.47
CA VAL A 67 5.60 -3.88 18.21
C VAL A 67 6.49 -3.99 19.42
N MET A 68 5.93 -3.75 20.61
CA MET A 68 6.62 -3.90 21.88
C MET A 68 5.58 -4.07 22.98
N ASP A 69 6.00 -4.46 24.18
CA ASP A 69 5.10 -4.50 25.31
C ASP A 69 4.64 -3.10 25.65
N LEU A 70 3.32 -2.87 25.62
CA LEU A 70 2.76 -1.57 25.99
C LEU A 70 3.07 -1.24 27.45
N GLU A 71 3.25 -2.26 28.29
CA GLU A 71 3.61 -2.09 29.69
C GLU A 71 5.02 -1.52 29.86
N ASP A 72 5.88 -1.72 28.87
CA ASP A 72 7.25 -1.20 28.87
C ASP A 72 7.34 0.19 28.27
N MET A 73 6.26 0.73 27.77
CA MET A 73 6.24 2.09 27.24
C MET A 73 6.10 3.09 28.37
N PRO A 74 6.96 4.11 28.39
CA PRO A 74 6.87 5.15 29.41
C PRO A 74 5.61 5.98 29.29
#